data_b83faec15dfc447c6aecf869b1fe4ac4
#
_entry.id   b83faec15dfc447c6aecf869b1fe4ac4
#
_cell.length_a   1.000
_cell.length_b   1.000
_cell.length_c   1.000
_cell.angle_alpha   90.00
_cell.angle_beta   90.00
_cell.angle_gamma   90.00
#
_symmetry.space_group_name_H-M   'P 1'
#
loop_
_entity.id
_entity.type
_entity.pdbx_description
1 polymer ?
#
loop_
_entity_poly.entity_id
_entity_poly.type
_entity_poly.pdbx_seq_one_letter_code
_entity_poly.pdbx_strand_id
1 'polypeptide(L)'
;MKNIKRKSIIAILLVILISIVSVDKVKAENILCTSSYLEDDMQMMREYSDKAVMYLTLMDIDNIELVADVSVTIEYEYADGYWVQIDWIYLDVECYDGYSASIDDVEIYHEYGVRYCTIINPAGVKIKYAIKAYADCYGETSVDYEIIDRYYD
;
A
#
# COMPACT_ATOMS: atom_id res chain seq x y z
N MET A 1 33.02 -20.55 27.98
CA MET A 1 32.63 -19.97 26.69
C MET A 1 31.40 -20.57 26.00
N LYS A 2 30.51 -21.30 26.67
CA LYS A 2 29.30 -21.92 26.05
C LYS A 2 27.99 -21.13 26.18
N ASN A 3 27.93 -20.11 27.02
CA ASN A 3 26.66 -19.40 27.34
C ASN A 3 26.32 -18.20 26.46
N ILE A 4 27.29 -17.68 25.70
CA ILE A 4 27.09 -16.49 24.86
C ILE A 4 26.34 -16.86 23.56
N LYS A 5 26.64 -18.03 22.98
CA LYS A 5 25.97 -18.48 21.74
C LYS A 5 24.47 -18.79 21.91
N ARG A 6 24.07 -19.28 23.10
CA ARG A 6 22.63 -19.57 23.35
C ARG A 6 21.77 -18.31 23.48
N LYS A 7 22.29 -17.22 24.07
CA LYS A 7 21.55 -15.96 24.22
C LYS A 7 21.33 -15.25 22.88
N SER A 8 22.32 -15.34 21.96
CA SER A 8 22.19 -14.79 20.60
C SER A 8 21.15 -15.51 19.75
N ILE A 9 21.08 -16.84 19.85
CA ILE A 9 20.11 -17.65 19.09
C ILE A 9 18.67 -17.40 19.59
N ILE A 10 18.48 -17.24 20.91
CA ILE A 10 17.17 -16.92 21.48
C ILE A 10 16.70 -15.52 21.09
N ALA A 11 17.61 -14.54 21.01
CA ALA A 11 17.29 -13.18 20.56
C ALA A 11 16.87 -13.15 19.08
N ILE A 12 17.56 -13.88 18.21
CA ILE A 12 17.23 -14.00 16.79
C ILE A 12 15.88 -14.73 16.58
N LEU A 13 15.60 -15.78 17.36
CA LEU A 13 14.32 -16.49 17.32
C LEU A 13 13.16 -15.60 17.81
N LEU A 14 13.40 -14.73 18.80
CA LEU A 14 12.39 -13.81 19.31
C LEU A 14 12.04 -12.73 18.29
N VAL A 15 13.03 -12.20 17.56
CA VAL A 15 12.83 -11.23 16.47
C VAL A 15 12.04 -11.84 15.32
N ILE A 16 12.33 -13.08 14.96
CA ILE A 16 11.58 -13.82 13.92
C ILE A 16 10.13 -14.09 14.37
N LEU A 17 9.91 -14.38 15.66
CA LEU A 17 8.56 -14.62 16.19
C LEU A 17 7.72 -13.34 16.20
N ILE A 18 8.32 -12.18 16.48
CA ILE A 18 7.63 -10.87 16.49
C ILE A 18 7.26 -10.47 15.05
N SER A 19 8.10 -10.77 14.06
CA SER A 19 7.80 -10.50 12.64
C SER A 19 6.68 -11.40 12.08
N ILE A 20 6.44 -12.58 12.68
CA ILE A 20 5.37 -13.48 12.25
C ILE A 20 4.01 -13.09 12.85
N VAL A 21 4.00 -12.40 14.00
CA VAL A 21 2.76 -12.01 14.69
C VAL A 21 2.16 -10.71 14.15
N SER A 22 2.92 -9.92 13.39
CA SER A 22 2.43 -8.66 12.79
C SER A 22 1.91 -8.82 11.35
N VAL A 23 1.89 -10.04 10.81
CA VAL A 23 1.16 -10.34 9.58
C VAL A 23 -0.14 -11.07 9.95
N ASP A 24 -1.00 -10.41 10.72
CA ASP A 24 -2.41 -10.67 10.53
C ASP A 24 -2.74 -10.21 9.11
N LYS A 25 -2.69 -11.18 8.20
CA LYS A 25 -3.42 -11.08 6.95
C LYS A 25 -4.84 -10.73 7.33
N VAL A 26 -5.18 -9.46 7.27
CA VAL A 26 -6.54 -9.08 6.97
C VAL A 26 -6.77 -9.75 5.61
N LYS A 27 -7.38 -10.94 5.63
CA LYS A 27 -8.05 -11.48 4.47
C LYS A 27 -9.00 -10.36 4.08
N ALA A 28 -8.64 -9.63 3.05
CA ALA A 28 -9.63 -8.95 2.25
C ALA A 28 -10.51 -10.09 1.75
N GLU A 29 -11.57 -10.40 2.48
CA GLU A 29 -12.68 -11.13 1.91
C GLU A 29 -13.09 -10.25 0.75
N ASN A 30 -12.93 -10.77 -0.47
CA ASN A 30 -13.48 -10.18 -1.66
C ASN A 30 -14.98 -10.01 -1.41
N ILE A 31 -15.37 -8.89 -0.84
CA ILE A 31 -16.74 -8.42 -0.86
C ILE A 31 -16.92 -7.96 -2.30
N LEU A 32 -17.26 -8.93 -3.13
CA LEU A 32 -17.71 -8.68 -4.49
C LEU A 32 -18.95 -7.81 -4.32
N CYS A 33 -18.84 -6.51 -4.57
CA CYS A 33 -20.00 -5.66 -4.78
C CYS A 33 -20.67 -6.13 -6.08
N THR A 34 -21.43 -7.23 -6.00
CA THR A 34 -22.21 -7.70 -7.13
C THR A 34 -23.37 -6.75 -7.30
N SER A 35 -23.31 -5.94 -8.34
CA SER A 35 -24.44 -5.15 -8.81
C SER A 35 -25.53 -6.10 -9.32
N SER A 36 -26.38 -6.58 -8.44
CA SER A 36 -27.64 -7.17 -8.82
C SER A 36 -28.65 -6.04 -9.02
N TYR A 37 -28.81 -5.61 -10.26
CA TYR A 37 -29.91 -4.72 -10.63
C TYR A 37 -31.23 -5.44 -10.39
N LEU A 38 -31.89 -5.15 -9.28
CA LEU A 38 -33.32 -5.33 -9.13
C LEU A 38 -33.96 -3.97 -9.42
N GLU A 39 -34.56 -3.85 -10.59
CA GLU A 39 -35.52 -2.81 -10.90
C GLU A 39 -36.75 -3.02 -10.00
N ASP A 40 -36.84 -2.28 -8.90
CA ASP A 40 -38.06 -1.75 -8.24
C ASP A 40 -37.69 -1.44 -6.77
N ASP A 41 -37.11 -0.33 -6.56
CA ASP A 41 -37.20 0.62 -5.44
C ASP A 41 -36.05 1.60 -5.59
N MET A 42 -36.28 2.66 -6.35
CA MET A 42 -35.37 3.80 -6.37
C MET A 42 -35.47 4.56 -5.03
N GLN A 43 -35.01 3.94 -3.94
CA GLN A 43 -34.48 4.73 -2.83
C GLN A 43 -33.27 5.47 -3.39
N MET A 44 -33.29 6.78 -3.31
CA MET A 44 -32.19 7.65 -3.70
C MET A 44 -30.92 7.12 -3.04
N MET A 45 -30.07 6.36 -3.80
CA MET A 45 -28.72 5.98 -3.36
C MET A 45 -28.01 7.28 -3.00
N ARG A 46 -27.50 7.37 -1.79
CA ARG A 46 -26.62 8.47 -1.44
C ARG A 46 -25.24 8.14 -1.99
N GLU A 47 -24.82 8.93 -2.96
CA GLU A 47 -23.45 8.96 -3.46
C GLU A 47 -22.62 9.88 -2.58
N TYR A 48 -21.42 9.43 -2.25
CA TYR A 48 -20.46 10.18 -1.47
C TYR A 48 -19.18 10.34 -2.31
N SER A 49 -18.64 11.55 -2.33
CA SER A 49 -17.29 11.81 -2.83
C SER A 49 -16.40 12.11 -1.62
N ASP A 50 -15.29 11.42 -1.50
CA ASP A 50 -14.40 11.55 -0.36
C ASP A 50 -12.93 11.56 -0.79
N LYS A 51 -12.08 11.93 0.17
CA LYS A 51 -10.64 12.01 0.00
C LYS A 51 -9.96 11.43 1.24
N ALA A 52 -9.22 10.36 1.05
CA ALA A 52 -8.45 9.74 2.13
C ALA A 52 -6.95 10.00 1.95
N VAL A 53 -6.26 10.22 3.08
CA VAL A 53 -4.79 10.33 3.14
C VAL A 53 -4.27 9.23 4.02
N MET A 54 -3.38 8.42 3.47
CA MET A 54 -2.74 7.29 4.14
C MET A 54 -1.22 7.45 4.09
N TYR A 55 -0.53 6.82 5.04
CA TYR A 55 0.92 6.92 5.15
C TYR A 55 1.56 5.55 5.17
N LEU A 56 2.69 5.40 4.50
CA LEU A 56 3.53 4.21 4.54
C LEU A 56 5.00 4.59 4.42
N THR A 57 5.88 3.69 4.87
CA THR A 57 7.33 3.85 4.74
C THR A 57 7.85 2.76 3.82
N LEU A 58 8.54 3.15 2.74
CA LEU A 58 9.16 2.22 1.80
C LEU A 58 10.47 1.69 2.37
N MET A 59 10.70 0.39 2.17
CA MET A 59 11.91 -0.29 2.59
C MET A 59 12.60 -0.94 1.39
N ASP A 60 13.92 -0.81 1.33
CA ASP A 60 14.77 -1.66 0.52
C ASP A 60 15.02 -2.98 1.26
N ILE A 61 14.31 -4.03 0.89
CA ILE A 61 14.33 -5.32 1.59
C ILE A 61 15.71 -5.98 1.52
N ASP A 62 16.44 -5.81 0.42
CA ASP A 62 17.74 -6.46 0.23
C ASP A 62 18.83 -5.87 1.15
N ASN A 63 18.76 -4.56 1.40
CA ASN A 63 19.68 -3.86 2.29
C ASN A 63 19.11 -3.67 3.71
N ILE A 64 17.82 -3.98 3.93
CA ILE A 64 17.10 -3.79 5.21
C ILE A 64 17.17 -2.32 5.65
N GLU A 65 16.96 -1.40 4.72
CA GLU A 65 17.02 0.04 4.94
C GLU A 65 15.68 0.70 4.60
N LEU A 66 15.29 1.67 5.41
CA LEU A 66 14.17 2.55 5.08
C LEU A 66 14.66 3.58 4.05
N VAL A 67 13.87 3.80 3.01
CA VAL A 67 14.31 4.62 1.87
C VAL A 67 13.47 5.89 1.67
N ALA A 68 12.20 5.87 2.01
CA ALA A 68 11.31 7.01 1.90
C ALA A 68 10.06 6.85 2.76
N ASP A 69 9.52 7.97 3.24
CA ASP A 69 8.15 8.07 3.71
C ASP A 69 7.23 8.54 2.57
N VAL A 70 6.06 7.96 2.47
CA VAL A 70 5.10 8.25 1.40
C VAL A 70 3.74 8.58 1.97
N SER A 71 3.22 9.73 1.58
CA SER A 71 1.82 10.10 1.77
C SER A 71 1.05 9.73 0.49
N VAL A 72 0.05 8.87 0.64
CA VAL A 72 -0.82 8.41 -0.44
C VAL A 72 -2.19 9.05 -0.26
N THR A 73 -2.58 9.89 -1.21
CA THR A 73 -3.90 10.49 -1.21
C THR A 73 -4.73 9.86 -2.33
N ILE A 74 -5.91 9.36 -2.00
CA ILE A 74 -6.89 8.89 -2.98
C ILE A 74 -8.11 9.81 -3.00
N GLU A 75 -8.65 10.04 -4.18
CA GLU A 75 -9.94 10.65 -4.41
C GLU A 75 -10.86 9.56 -4.96
N TYR A 76 -12.04 9.38 -4.36
CA TYR A 76 -12.94 8.30 -4.69
C TYR A 76 -14.40 8.67 -4.42
N GLU A 77 -15.30 7.97 -5.10
CA GLU A 77 -16.73 8.05 -4.91
C GLU A 77 -17.28 6.68 -4.51
N TYR A 78 -18.30 6.64 -3.69
CA TYR A 78 -18.92 5.39 -3.28
C TYR A 78 -20.40 5.56 -2.92
N ALA A 79 -21.15 4.47 -2.94
CA ALA A 79 -22.50 4.40 -2.42
C ALA A 79 -22.60 3.21 -1.46
N ASP A 80 -22.98 3.48 -0.21
CA ASP A 80 -22.98 2.52 0.90
C ASP A 80 -23.47 1.12 0.53
N GLY A 81 -22.54 0.15 0.53
CA GLY A 81 -22.82 -1.26 0.25
C GLY A 81 -23.12 -1.61 -1.21
N TYR A 82 -23.01 -0.66 -2.15
CA TYR A 82 -23.38 -0.88 -3.56
C TYR A 82 -22.18 -0.84 -4.50
N TRP A 83 -21.43 0.26 -4.51
CA TRP A 83 -20.30 0.45 -5.41
C TRP A 83 -19.26 1.43 -4.85
N VAL A 84 -18.07 1.38 -5.42
CA VAL A 84 -16.98 2.31 -5.19
C VAL A 84 -16.23 2.54 -6.50
N GLN A 85 -15.69 3.72 -6.68
CA GLN A 85 -14.83 4.09 -7.80
C GLN A 85 -13.71 4.98 -7.29
N ILE A 86 -12.47 4.58 -7.48
CA ILE A 86 -11.32 5.45 -7.28
C ILE A 86 -11.14 6.30 -8.53
N ASP A 87 -11.05 7.62 -8.36
CA ASP A 87 -10.86 8.58 -9.44
C ASP A 87 -9.39 8.90 -9.66
N TRP A 88 -8.64 9.05 -8.57
CA TRP A 88 -7.23 9.40 -8.65
C TRP A 88 -6.42 8.97 -7.43
N ILE A 89 -5.08 8.80 -7.66
CA ILE A 89 -4.10 8.50 -6.62
C ILE A 89 -2.94 9.48 -6.75
N TYR A 90 -2.68 10.23 -5.69
CA TYR A 90 -1.52 11.12 -5.57
C TYR A 90 -0.50 10.52 -4.62
N LEU A 91 0.78 10.69 -4.93
CA LEU A 91 1.89 10.38 -4.03
C LEU A 91 2.66 11.65 -3.70
N ASP A 92 3.00 11.80 -2.43
CA ASP A 92 4.04 12.71 -1.96
C ASP A 92 5.11 11.86 -1.28
N VAL A 93 6.35 11.93 -1.80
CA VAL A 93 7.45 11.02 -1.43
C VAL A 93 8.58 11.82 -0.80
N GLU A 94 8.82 11.62 0.48
CA GLU A 94 9.92 12.19 1.21
C GLU A 94 11.05 11.16 1.37
N CYS A 95 12.09 11.29 0.55
CA CYS A 95 13.23 10.38 0.56
C CYS A 95 14.17 10.66 1.73
N TYR A 96 14.74 9.60 2.32
CA TYR A 96 15.84 9.72 3.29
C TYR A 96 17.14 10.15 2.62
N ASP A 97 18.12 10.56 3.45
CA ASP A 97 19.39 11.15 2.99
C ASP A 97 20.08 10.31 1.91
N GLY A 98 20.36 10.95 0.78
CA GLY A 98 21.05 10.36 -0.35
C GLY A 98 20.17 9.58 -1.32
N TYR A 99 18.88 9.40 -1.01
CA TYR A 99 17.90 8.81 -1.93
C TYR A 99 17.17 9.90 -2.71
N SER A 100 16.66 9.53 -3.88
CA SER A 100 15.77 10.39 -4.67
C SER A 100 14.63 9.58 -5.26
N ALA A 101 13.52 10.24 -5.59
CA ALA A 101 12.34 9.59 -6.12
C ALA A 101 11.92 10.17 -7.46
N SER A 102 11.33 9.33 -8.31
CA SER A 102 10.48 9.74 -9.42
C SER A 102 9.13 9.06 -9.29
N ILE A 103 8.06 9.81 -9.59
CA ILE A 103 6.70 9.29 -9.60
C ILE A 103 6.36 8.96 -11.05
N ASP A 104 5.96 7.71 -11.27
CA ASP A 104 5.70 7.17 -12.59
C ASP A 104 4.17 7.10 -12.87
N ASP A 105 3.75 6.16 -13.71
CA ASP A 105 2.39 5.99 -14.18
C ASP A 105 1.41 5.60 -13.06
N VAL A 106 0.11 5.77 -13.35
CA VAL A 106 -1.00 5.34 -12.50
C VAL A 106 -1.92 4.42 -13.31
N GLU A 107 -2.37 3.35 -12.66
CA GLU A 107 -3.41 2.46 -13.17
C GLU A 107 -4.57 2.47 -12.19
N ILE A 108 -5.78 2.75 -12.67
CA ILE A 108 -6.98 2.86 -11.84
C ILE A 108 -7.99 1.79 -12.25
N TYR A 109 -8.50 1.09 -11.26
CA TYR A 109 -9.57 0.12 -11.32
C TYR A 109 -10.71 0.60 -10.39
N HIS A 110 -11.81 -0.12 -10.33
CA HIS A 110 -12.96 0.34 -9.54
C HIS A 110 -12.61 0.55 -8.05
N GLU A 111 -12.31 -0.55 -7.34
CA GLU A 111 -12.06 -0.54 -5.90
C GLU A 111 -10.58 -0.36 -5.52
N TYR A 112 -9.67 -0.38 -6.49
CA TYR A 112 -8.25 -0.18 -6.23
C TYR A 112 -7.57 0.55 -7.39
N GLY A 113 -6.41 1.12 -7.09
CA GLY A 113 -5.51 1.64 -8.10
C GLY A 113 -4.06 1.44 -7.69
N VAL A 114 -3.17 1.51 -8.66
CA VAL A 114 -1.72 1.34 -8.48
C VAL A 114 -1.03 2.58 -8.97
N ARG A 115 -0.21 3.18 -8.11
CA ARG A 115 0.72 4.24 -8.49
C ARG A 115 2.13 3.73 -8.39
N TYR A 116 2.91 3.93 -9.44
CA TYR A 116 4.30 3.51 -9.47
C TYR A 116 5.22 4.65 -9.01
N CYS A 117 6.25 4.30 -8.25
CA CYS A 117 7.35 5.21 -7.99
C CYS A 117 8.69 4.48 -8.01
N THR A 118 9.73 5.17 -8.45
CA THR A 118 11.10 4.64 -8.51
C THR A 118 11.96 5.42 -7.53
N ILE A 119 12.57 4.71 -6.58
CA ILE A 119 13.54 5.26 -5.64
C ILE A 119 14.94 4.92 -6.14
N ILE A 120 15.81 5.93 -6.18
CA ILE A 120 17.21 5.80 -6.60
C ILE A 120 18.07 5.92 -5.35
N ASN A 121 18.87 4.90 -5.06
CA ASN A 121 19.77 4.91 -3.91
C ASN A 121 21.07 5.66 -4.21
N PRO A 122 21.91 5.95 -3.19
CA PRO A 122 23.18 6.66 -3.39
C PRO A 122 24.19 5.98 -4.33
N ALA A 123 24.05 4.67 -4.56
CA ALA A 123 24.87 3.89 -5.48
C ALA A 123 24.32 3.88 -6.92
N GLY A 124 23.21 4.57 -7.19
CA GLY A 124 22.57 4.62 -8.51
C GLY A 124 21.64 3.44 -8.83
N VAL A 125 21.39 2.55 -7.85
CA VAL A 125 20.41 1.47 -8.03
C VAL A 125 19.01 2.05 -8.01
N LYS A 126 18.22 1.69 -9.00
CA LYS A 126 16.80 2.03 -9.09
C LYS A 126 15.95 0.90 -8.56
N ILE A 127 15.03 1.23 -7.65
CA ILE A 127 14.09 0.30 -7.03
C ILE A 127 12.70 0.79 -7.36
N LYS A 128 11.95 0.00 -8.14
CA LYS A 128 10.59 0.35 -8.55
C LYS A 128 9.58 -0.27 -7.60
N TYR A 129 8.71 0.58 -7.06
CA TYR A 129 7.62 0.22 -6.16
C TYR A 129 6.28 0.37 -6.87
N ALA A 130 5.39 -0.59 -6.66
CA ALA A 130 3.98 -0.47 -6.96
C ALA A 130 3.23 -0.20 -5.65
N ILE A 131 2.68 0.98 -5.50
CA ILE A 131 1.90 1.41 -4.35
C ILE A 131 0.43 1.22 -4.69
N LYS A 132 -0.23 0.31 -3.96
CA LYS A 132 -1.61 -0.10 -4.18
C LYS A 132 -2.50 0.57 -3.16
N ALA A 133 -3.47 1.32 -3.60
CA ALA A 133 -4.47 1.96 -2.75
C ALA A 133 -5.85 1.34 -3.03
N TYR A 134 -6.62 1.14 -1.98
CA TYR A 134 -7.93 0.49 -2.00
C TYR A 134 -8.96 1.38 -1.34
N ALA A 135 -10.18 1.32 -1.87
CA ALA A 135 -11.37 1.83 -1.20
C ALA A 135 -12.49 0.80 -1.35
N ASP A 136 -13.36 0.67 -0.36
CA ASP A 136 -14.51 -0.20 -0.45
C ASP A 136 -15.81 0.60 -0.56
N CYS A 137 -16.92 -0.09 -0.83
CA CYS A 137 -18.22 0.52 -1.00
C CYS A 137 -18.85 1.08 0.31
N TYR A 138 -18.12 1.03 1.42
CA TYR A 138 -18.46 1.66 2.69
C TYR A 138 -17.59 2.88 3.01
N GLY A 139 -16.65 3.22 2.11
CA GLY A 139 -15.73 4.32 2.28
C GLY A 139 -14.50 3.98 3.13
N GLU A 140 -14.26 2.70 3.47
CA GLU A 140 -13.03 2.28 4.13
C GLU A 140 -11.88 2.22 3.13
N THR A 141 -10.69 2.66 3.55
CA THR A 141 -9.53 2.79 2.68
C THR A 141 -8.30 2.11 3.28
N SER A 142 -7.44 1.58 2.41
CA SER A 142 -6.16 0.99 2.80
C SER A 142 -5.09 1.18 1.73
N VAL A 143 -3.82 1.07 2.14
CA VAL A 143 -2.68 1.17 1.22
C VAL A 143 -1.67 0.07 1.54
N ASP A 144 -1.03 -0.44 0.49
CA ASP A 144 0.04 -1.43 0.54
C ASP A 144 1.08 -1.14 -0.55
N TYR A 145 2.24 -1.78 -0.50
CA TYR A 145 3.24 -1.68 -1.57
C TYR A 145 3.97 -3.00 -1.81
N GLU A 146 4.52 -3.14 -3.00
CA GLU A 146 5.44 -4.20 -3.37
C GLU A 146 6.61 -3.65 -4.19
N ILE A 147 7.78 -4.27 -4.07
CA ILE A 147 8.91 -4.02 -4.98
C ILE A 147 8.69 -4.88 -6.21
N ILE A 148 8.60 -4.24 -7.38
CA ILE A 148 8.34 -4.92 -8.67
C ILE A 148 9.58 -5.05 -9.54
N ASP A 149 10.58 -4.19 -9.34
CA ASP A 149 11.81 -4.25 -10.13
C ASP A 149 12.99 -3.60 -9.38
N ARG A 150 14.20 -4.03 -9.73
CA ARG A 150 15.47 -3.47 -9.24
C ARG A 150 16.51 -3.54 -10.37
N TYR A 151 17.04 -2.40 -10.77
CA TYR A 151 17.97 -2.32 -11.88
C TYR A 151 19.01 -1.21 -11.73
N TYR A 152 20.06 -1.31 -12.51
CA TYR A 152 21.06 -0.26 -12.70
C TYR A 152 20.90 0.34 -14.10
N ASP A 153 21.18 1.62 -14.26
CA ASP A 153 21.34 2.23 -15.60
C ASP A 153 22.59 1.75 -16.29
#